data_968e2effe9643a0c049f60341c234f1b
#
_entry.id   968e2effe9643a0c049f60341c234f1b
#
_cell.length_a   1.000
_cell.length_b   1.000
_cell.length_c   1.000
_cell.angle_alpha   90.00
_cell.angle_beta   90.00
_cell.angle_gamma   90.00
#
_symmetry.space_group_name_H-M   'P 1'
#
loop_
_entity.id
_entity.type
_entity.pdbx_description
1 polymer ?
#
loop_
_entity_poly.entity_id
_entity_poly.type
_entity_poly.pdbx_seq_one_letter_code
_entity_poly.pdbx_strand_id
1 'polypeptide(L)'
;MRPNLGFLITAVLVGACSGVHEPRHDHTAPATVAIGPDSAGVDVPSLLNFSIDELGRRVGPSLPVPAGFVDPTQAPSVVGHEPLDSSALFRRRGMTIVAVYDYQTRKLSDLLLLGTNESELMRRARLRLGAAHYLVLPVFQERHPAELMGLRVVATSLNQ
;
A
#
# COMPACT_ATOMS: atom_id res chain seq x y z
N MET A 1 -10.28 31.67 72.14
CA MET A 1 -9.01 32.42 72.14
C MET A 1 -8.46 32.48 70.74
N ARG A 2 -8.45 33.65 70.15
CA ARG A 2 -7.62 34.06 69.00
C ARG A 2 -6.17 34.21 69.49
N PRO A 3 -5.09 34.29 68.71
CA PRO A 3 -4.98 35.07 67.48
C PRO A 3 -4.05 34.52 66.37
N ASN A 4 -4.17 35.11 65.18
CA ASN A 4 -3.18 35.88 64.41
C ASN A 4 -2.24 35.10 63.48
N LEU A 5 -2.38 35.34 62.23
CA LEU A 5 -1.82 36.42 61.40
C LEU A 5 -0.39 36.11 60.90
N GLY A 6 -0.24 35.91 59.63
CA GLY A 6 1.05 35.79 58.97
C GLY A 6 0.92 35.78 57.44
N PHE A 7 0.54 36.91 56.90
CA PHE A 7 0.58 37.22 55.47
C PHE A 7 2.05 37.39 55.08
N LEU A 8 2.52 36.63 54.15
CA LEU A 8 3.79 36.93 53.50
C LEU A 8 3.63 36.69 51.99
N ILE A 9 3.33 37.79 51.32
CA ILE A 9 3.33 37.92 49.87
C ILE A 9 4.77 38.06 49.42
N THR A 10 5.31 37.09 48.74
CA THR A 10 6.58 37.24 48.04
C THR A 10 6.31 37.27 46.56
N ALA A 11 6.27 38.44 46.00
CA ALA A 11 6.24 38.68 44.57
C ALA A 11 7.64 38.39 44.01
N VAL A 12 7.76 37.37 43.18
CA VAL A 12 8.96 37.14 42.38
C VAL A 12 8.65 37.56 40.94
N LEU A 13 9.18 38.71 40.59
CA LEU A 13 9.32 39.20 39.24
C LEU A 13 10.39 38.34 38.54
N VAL A 14 9.99 37.50 37.64
CA VAL A 14 10.93 36.83 36.74
C VAL A 14 10.83 37.47 35.35
N GLY A 15 11.93 38.09 34.99
CA GLY A 15 12.09 38.81 33.74
C GLY A 15 11.91 37.95 32.51
N ALA A 16 11.20 38.48 31.55
CA ALA A 16 11.09 37.98 30.21
C ALA A 16 12.43 38.13 29.50
N CYS A 17 13.12 37.03 29.22
CA CYS A 17 14.13 36.97 28.18
C CYS A 17 13.46 36.44 26.90
N SER A 18 13.03 37.37 26.07
CA SER A 18 12.65 37.12 24.69
C SER A 18 13.89 36.81 23.88
N GLY A 19 14.31 35.55 23.89
CA GLY A 19 15.27 35.05 22.90
C GLY A 19 14.50 34.59 21.67
N VAL A 20 14.28 35.51 20.73
CA VAL A 20 13.84 35.15 19.39
C VAL A 20 15.01 34.40 18.70
N HIS A 21 15.05 33.09 18.86
CA HIS A 21 15.85 32.26 18.00
C HIS A 21 14.98 31.97 16.77
N GLU A 22 15.15 32.81 15.78
CA GLU A 22 14.66 32.57 14.43
C GLU A 22 15.42 31.33 13.92
N PRO A 23 14.73 30.17 13.69
CA PRO A 23 15.39 29.05 13.04
C PRO A 23 15.71 29.50 11.63
N ARG A 24 16.99 29.63 11.33
CA ARG A 24 17.46 29.71 9.95
C ARG A 24 16.90 28.49 9.24
N HIS A 25 15.86 28.68 8.46
CA HIS A 25 15.48 27.74 7.42
C HIS A 25 16.62 27.75 6.40
N ASP A 26 17.59 26.90 6.63
CA ASP A 26 18.45 26.46 5.54
C ASP A 26 17.50 25.82 4.51
N HIS A 27 17.17 26.59 3.49
CA HIS A 27 16.59 26.08 2.26
C HIS A 27 17.65 25.22 1.57
N THR A 28 17.99 24.10 2.19
CA THR A 28 18.61 23.00 1.46
C THR A 28 17.53 22.56 0.50
N ALA A 29 17.67 22.99 -0.75
CA ALA A 29 16.82 22.52 -1.85
C ALA A 29 16.73 21.01 -1.69
N PRO A 30 15.52 20.43 -1.73
CA PRO A 30 15.39 18.98 -1.61
C PRO A 30 16.28 18.39 -2.69
N ALA A 31 17.28 17.61 -2.26
CA ALA A 31 18.15 16.91 -3.18
C ALA A 31 17.22 16.15 -4.13
N THR A 32 17.22 16.55 -5.39
CA THR A 32 16.51 15.84 -6.44
C THR A 32 17.15 14.46 -6.46
N VAL A 33 16.53 13.52 -5.75
CA VAL A 33 16.93 12.12 -5.78
C VAL A 33 16.79 11.74 -7.25
N ALA A 34 17.93 11.57 -7.90
CA ALA A 34 17.96 11.09 -9.26
C ALA A 34 17.23 9.74 -9.27
N ILE A 35 16.02 9.74 -9.80
CA ILE A 35 15.21 8.55 -9.97
C ILE A 35 15.93 7.70 -11.00
N GLY A 36 16.67 6.71 -10.53
CA GLY A 36 17.37 5.77 -11.41
C GLY A 36 16.40 5.11 -12.38
N PRO A 37 16.87 4.56 -13.52
CA PRO A 37 16.04 3.96 -14.57
C PRO A 37 15.12 2.82 -14.08
N ASP A 38 15.40 2.25 -12.90
CA ASP A 38 14.55 1.22 -12.26
C ASP A 38 13.31 1.76 -11.55
N SER A 39 13.15 3.08 -11.43
CA SER A 39 12.00 3.71 -10.76
C SER A 39 10.78 3.90 -11.69
N ALA A 40 10.86 3.52 -12.95
CA ALA A 40 9.70 3.54 -13.82
C ALA A 40 8.67 2.51 -13.35
N GLY A 41 7.64 2.98 -12.66
CA GLY A 41 6.56 2.15 -12.12
C GLY A 41 5.84 1.31 -13.19
N VAL A 42 5.04 0.37 -12.73
CA VAL A 42 4.12 -0.42 -13.55
C VAL A 42 2.75 0.26 -13.47
N ASP A 43 2.11 0.51 -14.61
CA ASP A 43 0.74 1.01 -14.64
C ASP A 43 -0.24 -0.14 -14.37
N VAL A 44 -0.42 -0.46 -13.09
CA VAL A 44 -1.26 -1.58 -12.64
C VAL A 44 -2.73 -1.39 -12.99
N PRO A 45 -3.33 -0.19 -12.87
CA PRO A 45 -4.72 0.02 -13.31
C PRO A 45 -4.98 -0.42 -14.74
N SER A 46 -4.06 -0.19 -15.65
CA SER A 46 -4.24 -0.59 -17.05
C SER A 46 -4.22 -2.11 -17.27
N LEU A 47 -3.73 -2.87 -16.29
CA LEU A 47 -3.64 -4.33 -16.37
C LEU A 47 -4.95 -5.04 -16.00
N LEU A 48 -5.83 -4.40 -15.23
CA LEU A 48 -7.07 -5.01 -14.70
C LEU A 48 -8.04 -5.49 -15.79
N ASN A 49 -7.98 -4.91 -16.98
CA ASN A 49 -8.89 -5.25 -18.07
C ASN A 49 -8.34 -6.37 -18.99
N PHE A 50 -7.19 -6.94 -18.64
CA PHE A 50 -6.57 -7.96 -19.48
C PHE A 50 -6.99 -9.37 -19.06
N SER A 51 -6.78 -10.31 -19.98
CA SER A 51 -6.72 -11.72 -19.66
C SER A 51 -5.35 -12.05 -19.04
N ILE A 52 -5.27 -13.19 -18.35
CA ILE A 52 -3.99 -13.68 -17.81
C ILE A 52 -2.93 -13.86 -18.90
N ASP A 53 -3.34 -14.21 -20.11
CA ASP A 53 -2.43 -14.40 -21.24
C ASP A 53 -1.88 -13.07 -21.78
N GLU A 54 -2.72 -12.03 -21.79
CA GLU A 54 -2.27 -10.67 -22.13
C GLU A 54 -1.36 -10.08 -21.05
N LEU A 55 -1.68 -10.34 -19.79
CA LEU A 55 -0.83 -9.97 -18.68
C LEU A 55 0.57 -10.58 -18.84
N GLY A 56 0.62 -11.88 -19.15
CA GLY A 56 1.87 -12.59 -19.41
C GLY A 56 2.71 -11.97 -20.54
N ARG A 57 2.06 -11.54 -21.61
CA ARG A 57 2.75 -10.87 -22.73
C ARG A 57 3.31 -9.50 -22.37
N ARG A 58 2.66 -8.76 -21.48
CA ARG A 58 3.04 -7.38 -21.09
C ARG A 58 4.01 -7.31 -19.92
N VAL A 59 3.78 -8.16 -18.93
CA VAL A 59 4.54 -8.15 -17.66
C VAL A 59 5.73 -9.09 -17.73
N GLY A 60 5.59 -10.19 -18.45
CA GLY A 60 6.58 -11.26 -18.57
C GLY A 60 5.95 -12.63 -18.24
N PRO A 61 6.72 -13.72 -18.32
CA PRO A 61 6.21 -15.05 -18.03
C PRO A 61 5.73 -15.15 -16.58
N SER A 62 4.66 -15.92 -16.39
CA SER A 62 4.19 -16.26 -15.06
C SER A 62 5.16 -17.21 -14.36
N LEU A 63 5.30 -17.02 -13.06
CA LEU A 63 6.05 -17.87 -12.16
C LEU A 63 5.07 -18.70 -11.33
N PRO A 64 5.45 -19.90 -10.88
CA PRO A 64 4.62 -20.63 -9.94
C PRO A 64 4.48 -19.86 -8.64
N VAL A 65 3.27 -19.85 -8.09
CA VAL A 65 3.02 -19.29 -6.76
C VAL A 65 3.75 -20.18 -5.75
N PRO A 66 4.54 -19.63 -4.81
CA PRO A 66 5.29 -20.40 -3.86
C PRO A 66 4.40 -21.34 -3.04
N ALA A 67 4.85 -22.57 -2.80
CA ALA A 67 4.16 -23.49 -1.89
C ALA A 67 4.02 -22.84 -0.51
N GLY A 68 2.79 -22.85 0.03
CA GLY A 68 2.49 -22.21 1.31
C GLY A 68 2.15 -20.72 1.24
N PHE A 69 2.12 -20.12 0.06
CA PHE A 69 1.52 -18.81 -0.09
C PHE A 69 0.02 -18.91 0.18
N VAL A 70 -0.44 -18.18 1.17
CA VAL A 70 -1.86 -18.04 1.51
C VAL A 70 -2.25 -16.60 1.32
N ASP A 71 -3.26 -16.38 0.51
CA ASP A 71 -3.90 -15.08 0.37
C ASP A 71 -5.03 -14.99 1.40
N PRO A 72 -4.87 -14.19 2.47
CA PRO A 72 -5.84 -14.15 3.57
C PRO A 72 -7.19 -13.56 3.16
N THR A 73 -7.29 -13.00 1.97
CA THR A 73 -8.52 -12.39 1.46
C THR A 73 -9.25 -13.29 0.46
N GLN A 74 -8.66 -14.41 0.08
CA GLN A 74 -9.37 -15.44 -0.68
C GLN A 74 -10.17 -16.31 0.28
N ALA A 75 -11.45 -16.52 -0.02
CA ALA A 75 -12.26 -17.48 0.71
C ALA A 75 -11.63 -18.88 0.61
N PRO A 76 -11.56 -19.64 1.71
CA PRO A 76 -11.10 -21.01 1.64
C PRO A 76 -11.97 -21.78 0.65
N SER A 77 -11.35 -22.54 -0.25
CA SER A 77 -12.06 -23.39 -1.19
C SER A 77 -13.00 -24.32 -0.42
N VAL A 78 -14.29 -24.22 -0.67
CA VAL A 78 -15.28 -25.14 -0.09
C VAL A 78 -14.95 -26.53 -0.62
N VAL A 79 -14.72 -27.47 0.29
CA VAL A 79 -14.39 -28.86 -0.04
C VAL A 79 -15.47 -29.41 -1.00
N GLY A 80 -15.06 -29.78 -2.20
CA GLY A 80 -15.93 -30.38 -3.23
C GLY A 80 -16.29 -29.50 -4.42
N HIS A 81 -15.86 -28.23 -4.44
CA HIS A 81 -15.96 -27.39 -5.63
C HIS A 81 -14.57 -27.12 -6.17
N GLU A 82 -14.36 -27.33 -7.47
CA GLU A 82 -13.14 -26.86 -8.12
C GLU A 82 -13.02 -25.33 -7.90
N PRO A 83 -11.85 -24.85 -7.50
CA PRO A 83 -11.67 -23.41 -7.35
C PRO A 83 -11.88 -22.77 -8.72
N LEU A 84 -12.89 -21.91 -8.83
CA LEU A 84 -13.18 -21.14 -10.05
C LEU A 84 -12.05 -20.17 -10.36
N ASP A 85 -11.33 -19.76 -9.32
CA ASP A 85 -10.22 -18.82 -9.43
C ASP A 85 -8.87 -19.52 -9.36
N SER A 86 -8.00 -19.11 -10.26
CA SER A 86 -6.60 -19.53 -10.30
C SER A 86 -5.69 -18.33 -10.04
N SER A 87 -4.49 -18.62 -9.56
CA SER A 87 -3.50 -17.59 -9.26
C SER A 87 -2.22 -17.79 -10.02
N ALA A 88 -1.63 -16.70 -10.50
CA ALA A 88 -0.32 -16.70 -11.15
C ALA A 88 0.54 -15.54 -10.62
N LEU A 89 1.83 -15.79 -10.42
CA LEU A 89 2.77 -14.80 -9.92
C LEU A 89 3.57 -14.20 -11.07
N PHE A 90 3.76 -12.89 -11.03
CA PHE A 90 4.57 -12.14 -11.97
C PHE A 90 5.59 -11.28 -11.24
N ARG A 91 6.72 -11.04 -11.87
CA ARG A 91 7.71 -10.07 -11.39
C ARG A 91 8.04 -9.06 -12.48
N ARG A 92 7.86 -7.80 -12.16
CA ARG A 92 8.15 -6.71 -13.09
C ARG A 92 8.76 -5.52 -12.36
N ARG A 93 9.93 -5.07 -12.79
CA ARG A 93 10.61 -3.89 -12.24
C ARG A 93 10.69 -3.91 -10.71
N GLY A 94 11.08 -5.05 -10.14
CA GLY A 94 11.17 -5.24 -8.68
C GLY A 94 9.82 -5.25 -7.94
N MET A 95 8.69 -5.31 -8.65
CA MET A 95 7.35 -5.50 -8.08
C MET A 95 6.94 -6.96 -8.25
N THR A 96 6.37 -7.54 -7.21
CA THR A 96 5.76 -8.87 -7.26
C THR A 96 4.25 -8.72 -7.29
N ILE A 97 3.62 -9.33 -8.29
CA ILE A 97 2.20 -9.24 -8.57
C ILE A 97 1.64 -10.65 -8.57
N VAL A 98 0.64 -10.93 -7.74
CA VAL A 98 -0.17 -12.14 -7.83
C VAL A 98 -1.45 -11.77 -8.55
N ALA A 99 -1.69 -12.37 -9.69
CA ALA A 99 -2.90 -12.16 -10.47
C ALA A 99 -3.88 -13.28 -10.16
N VAL A 100 -5.10 -12.91 -9.78
CA VAL A 100 -6.23 -13.82 -9.61
C VAL A 100 -7.09 -13.74 -10.86
N TYR A 101 -7.46 -14.87 -11.39
CA TYR A 101 -8.22 -14.93 -12.64
C TYR A 101 -9.17 -16.13 -12.67
N ASP A 102 -10.29 -15.95 -13.32
CA ASP A 102 -11.24 -17.01 -13.60
C ASP A 102 -10.61 -18.03 -14.56
N TYR A 103 -10.58 -19.31 -14.14
CA TYR A 103 -9.92 -20.37 -14.91
C TYR A 103 -10.56 -20.60 -16.28
N GLN A 104 -11.88 -20.47 -16.39
CA GLN A 104 -12.63 -20.75 -17.62
C GLN A 104 -12.53 -19.60 -18.62
N THR A 105 -12.77 -18.37 -18.15
CA THR A 105 -12.80 -17.19 -19.02
C THR A 105 -11.43 -16.55 -19.21
N ARG A 106 -10.44 -16.92 -18.40
CA ARG A 106 -9.08 -16.37 -18.38
C ARG A 106 -9.03 -14.87 -18.04
N LYS A 107 -10.12 -14.28 -17.57
CA LYS A 107 -10.20 -12.87 -17.19
C LYS A 107 -9.65 -12.66 -15.80
N LEU A 108 -8.95 -11.54 -15.61
CA LEU A 108 -8.48 -11.14 -14.30
C LEU A 108 -9.65 -10.70 -13.42
N SER A 109 -9.68 -11.20 -12.18
CA SER A 109 -10.58 -10.74 -11.13
C SER A 109 -9.95 -9.58 -10.36
N ASP A 110 -8.70 -9.74 -9.97
CA ASP A 110 -7.93 -8.76 -9.22
C ASP A 110 -6.41 -8.99 -9.30
N LEU A 111 -5.66 -8.04 -8.77
CA LEU A 111 -4.21 -8.09 -8.68
C LEU A 111 -3.78 -7.81 -7.23
N LEU A 112 -2.98 -8.69 -6.63
CA LEU A 112 -2.36 -8.48 -5.33
C LEU A 112 -0.89 -8.10 -5.50
N LEU A 113 -0.54 -6.89 -5.11
CA LEU A 113 0.82 -6.36 -5.12
C LEU A 113 1.49 -6.66 -3.79
N LEU A 114 2.51 -7.51 -3.77
CA LEU A 114 3.19 -7.90 -2.54
C LEU A 114 4.23 -6.86 -2.12
N GLY A 115 4.20 -6.52 -0.83
CA GLY A 115 5.15 -5.59 -0.20
C GLY A 115 4.62 -5.02 1.10
N THR A 116 5.52 -4.56 1.96
CA THR A 116 5.20 -4.07 3.31
C THR A 116 5.08 -2.55 3.42
N ASN A 117 5.37 -1.81 2.34
CA ASN A 117 5.30 -0.36 2.32
C ASN A 117 4.20 0.11 1.36
N GLU A 118 3.08 0.54 1.91
CA GLU A 118 1.92 0.99 1.15
C GLU A 118 2.24 2.14 0.21
N SER A 119 2.89 3.20 0.70
CA SER A 119 3.21 4.39 -0.09
C SER A 119 4.12 4.05 -1.28
N GLU A 120 5.07 3.16 -1.09
CA GLU A 120 5.96 2.69 -2.15
C GLU A 120 5.20 1.86 -3.19
N LEU A 121 4.31 0.96 -2.75
CA LEU A 121 3.46 0.17 -3.64
C LEU A 121 2.52 1.08 -4.46
N MET A 122 1.85 2.03 -3.81
CA MET A 122 0.98 3.00 -4.47
C MET A 122 1.73 3.78 -5.56
N ARG A 123 2.89 4.31 -5.22
CA ARG A 123 3.73 5.09 -6.13
C ARG A 123 4.20 4.25 -7.32
N ARG A 124 4.76 3.06 -7.07
CA ARG A 124 5.32 2.18 -8.10
C ARG A 124 4.26 1.56 -9.00
N ALA A 125 3.10 1.27 -8.46
CA ALA A 125 1.96 0.74 -9.19
C ALA A 125 1.10 1.82 -9.86
N ARG A 126 1.43 3.11 -9.69
CA ARG A 126 0.67 4.26 -10.18
C ARG A 126 -0.78 4.27 -9.70
N LEU A 127 -1.01 3.80 -8.48
CA LEU A 127 -2.33 3.75 -7.88
C LEU A 127 -2.74 5.09 -7.29
N ARG A 128 -4.05 5.34 -7.26
CA ARG A 128 -4.68 6.51 -6.63
C ARG A 128 -5.88 6.06 -5.82
N LEU A 129 -5.99 6.55 -4.60
CA LEU A 129 -7.21 6.36 -3.80
C LEU A 129 -8.35 7.14 -4.42
N GLY A 130 -9.57 6.58 -4.34
CA GLY A 130 -10.77 7.22 -4.91
C GLY A 130 -10.84 7.18 -6.43
N ALA A 131 -10.07 6.33 -7.10
CA ALA A 131 -10.22 6.12 -8.54
C ALA A 131 -11.58 5.51 -8.89
N ALA A 132 -12.20 5.95 -10.00
CA ALA A 132 -13.54 5.49 -10.39
C ALA A 132 -13.58 4.05 -10.91
N HIS A 133 -12.46 3.52 -11.40
CA HIS A 133 -12.44 2.26 -12.13
C HIS A 133 -11.82 1.09 -11.36
N TYR A 134 -11.31 1.33 -10.16
CA TYR A 134 -10.73 0.28 -9.30
C TYR A 134 -10.76 0.69 -7.83
N LEU A 135 -10.73 -0.32 -6.98
CA LEU A 135 -10.53 -0.18 -5.53
C LEU A 135 -9.13 -0.64 -5.16
N VAL A 136 -8.54 0.01 -4.18
CA VAL A 136 -7.28 -0.40 -3.54
C VAL A 136 -7.58 -0.78 -2.10
N LEU A 137 -7.29 -2.03 -1.75
CA LEU A 137 -7.56 -2.58 -0.42
C LEU A 137 -6.24 -3.06 0.20
N PRO A 138 -5.88 -2.61 1.41
CA PRO A 138 -4.73 -3.16 2.10
C PRO A 138 -4.99 -4.60 2.52
N VAL A 139 -3.99 -5.46 2.32
CA VAL A 139 -4.03 -6.86 2.74
C VAL A 139 -2.97 -7.07 3.80
N PHE A 140 -3.38 -7.58 4.96
CA PHE A 140 -2.51 -7.80 6.10
C PHE A 140 -2.17 -9.29 6.24
N GLN A 141 -1.06 -9.60 6.90
CA GLN A 141 -0.66 -10.97 7.15
C GLN A 141 -1.64 -11.64 8.12
N GLU A 142 -2.03 -12.88 7.84
CA GLU A 142 -2.98 -13.62 8.68
C GLU A 142 -2.47 -13.76 10.13
N ARG A 143 -1.19 -14.09 10.30
CA ARG A 143 -0.58 -14.29 11.63
C ARG A 143 -0.13 -12.99 12.31
N HIS A 144 -0.01 -11.91 11.57
CA HIS A 144 0.45 -10.60 12.04
C HIS A 144 -0.45 -9.51 11.44
N PRO A 145 -1.67 -9.32 11.97
CA PRO A 145 -2.67 -8.43 11.37
C PRO A 145 -2.30 -6.94 11.41
N ALA A 146 -1.22 -6.58 12.08
CA ALA A 146 -0.64 -5.24 12.04
C ALA A 146 0.38 -5.04 10.91
N GLU A 147 0.80 -6.12 10.23
CA GLU A 147 1.81 -6.08 9.19
C GLU A 147 1.15 -6.17 7.80
N LEU A 148 1.43 -5.17 6.98
CA LEU A 148 0.96 -5.15 5.61
C LEU A 148 1.65 -6.27 4.81
N MET A 149 0.87 -7.10 4.12
CA MET A 149 1.35 -8.07 3.15
C MET A 149 1.39 -7.49 1.74
N GLY A 150 0.46 -6.58 1.43
CA GLY A 150 0.36 -6.01 0.10
C GLY A 150 -0.88 -5.15 -0.11
N LEU A 151 -1.09 -4.76 -1.36
CA LEU A 151 -2.28 -4.04 -1.81
C LEU A 151 -3.03 -4.86 -2.84
N ARG A 152 -4.31 -5.11 -2.61
CA ARG A 152 -5.21 -5.70 -3.58
C ARG A 152 -5.86 -4.62 -4.43
N VAL A 153 -5.81 -4.79 -5.74
CA VAL A 153 -6.42 -3.88 -6.71
C VAL A 153 -7.52 -4.63 -7.45
N VAL A 154 -8.75 -4.20 -7.23
CA VAL A 154 -9.95 -4.85 -7.79
C VAL A 154 -10.60 -3.91 -8.79
N ALA A 155 -10.90 -4.39 -9.97
CA ALA A 155 -11.67 -3.62 -10.94
C ALA A 155 -13.09 -3.35 -10.41
N THR A 156 -13.53 -2.09 -10.43
CA THR A 156 -14.94 -1.78 -10.21
C THR A 156 -15.64 -1.95 -11.55
N SER A 157 -16.43 -3.02 -11.70
CA SER A 157 -17.35 -3.14 -12.83
C SER A 157 -18.43 -2.08 -12.64
N LEU A 158 -18.22 -0.89 -13.18
CA LEU A 158 -19.34 -0.01 -13.45
C LEU A 158 -20.08 -0.69 -14.60
N ASN A 159 -21.23 -1.28 -14.29
CA ASN A 159 -22.15 -1.89 -15.25
C ASN A 159 -22.24 -1.02 -16.50
N GLN A 160 -21.75 -1.55 -17.61
CA GLN A 160 -22.14 -1.08 -18.93
C GLN A 160 -23.48 -1.72 -19.30
#